data_14cc4a08fd34513f34133b4848af291e
#
_entry.id   14cc4a08fd34513f34133b4848af291e
#
_cell.length_a   1.000
_cell.length_b   1.000
_cell.length_c   1.000
_cell.angle_alpha   90.00
_cell.angle_beta   90.00
_cell.angle_gamma   90.00
#
_symmetry.space_group_name_H-M   'P 1'
#
loop_
_entity.id
_entity.type
_entity.pdbx_description
1 polymer ?
#
loop_
_entity_poly.entity_id
_entity_poly.type
_entity_poly.pdbx_seq_one_letter_code
_entity_poly.pdbx_strand_id
1 'polypeptide(L)'
;NNRLLNAKIVGESDVQLEMGKPIFEWNKIPLKEKLDHKNITLEIDGKEFTDGFSLNVGNPHIIFFVKDCFKYDLKILGPKIENHELFPEKTNVTFAQINNKNNITVNVWERGAGLTKACGTAACATAVAAFIKKLTKNDINIKFEEGSLNIKIDESLNIFMRGPVSGIKHTKLEI
;
A
#
# COMPACT_ATOMS: atom_id res chain seq x y z
N ASN A 1 -7.15 16.79 1.70
CA ASN A 1 -8.16 16.39 0.71
C ASN A 1 -9.32 15.73 1.44
N ASN A 2 -10.46 16.42 1.51
CA ASN A 2 -11.70 15.86 2.04
C ASN A 2 -12.28 14.91 0.97
N ARG A 3 -11.96 13.62 1.09
CA ARG A 3 -12.54 12.57 0.23
C ARG A 3 -13.64 11.86 0.99
N LEU A 4 -14.85 11.86 0.45
CA LEU A 4 -15.95 11.06 0.98
C LEU A 4 -15.76 9.61 0.53
N LEU A 5 -15.76 8.67 1.47
CA LEU A 5 -15.71 7.24 1.21
C LEU A 5 -17.03 6.61 1.64
N ASN A 6 -17.55 5.70 0.82
CA ASN A 6 -18.69 4.88 1.20
C ASN A 6 -18.23 3.72 2.07
N ALA A 7 -18.89 3.54 3.21
CA ALA A 7 -18.65 2.44 4.13
C ALA A 7 -19.91 1.58 4.26
N LYS A 8 -19.75 0.26 4.30
CA LYS A 8 -20.83 -0.71 4.52
C LYS A 8 -20.44 -1.66 5.64
N ILE A 9 -21.30 -1.84 6.63
CA ILE A 9 -21.17 -2.90 7.64
C ILE A 9 -21.54 -4.22 6.95
N VAL A 10 -20.61 -5.18 6.95
CA VAL A 10 -20.77 -6.48 6.25
C VAL A 10 -20.73 -7.68 7.20
N GLY A 11 -20.66 -7.43 8.51
CA GLY A 11 -20.68 -8.43 9.58
C GLY A 11 -20.75 -7.74 10.94
N GLU A 12 -20.77 -8.51 12.03
CA GLU A 12 -20.84 -7.95 13.40
C GLU A 12 -19.66 -7.03 13.73
N SER A 13 -18.48 -7.33 13.19
CA SER A 13 -17.23 -6.59 13.44
C SER A 13 -16.49 -6.24 12.17
N ASP A 14 -17.09 -6.37 10.99
CA ASP A 14 -16.44 -6.13 9.70
C ASP A 14 -17.07 -4.95 8.95
N VAL A 15 -16.21 -4.08 8.44
CA VAL A 15 -16.61 -2.97 7.58
C VAL A 15 -15.89 -3.08 6.24
N GLN A 16 -16.62 -2.80 5.17
CA GLN A 16 -16.12 -2.65 3.83
C GLN A 16 -16.12 -1.17 3.44
N LEU A 17 -14.99 -0.68 2.91
CA LEU A 17 -14.80 0.67 2.39
C LEU A 17 -14.60 0.64 0.88
N GLU A 18 -15.24 1.57 0.16
CA GLU A 18 -14.96 1.84 -1.24
C GLU A 18 -13.80 2.84 -1.34
N MET A 19 -12.62 2.36 -1.64
CA MET A 19 -11.39 3.16 -1.70
C MET A 19 -11.24 3.93 -3.02
N GLY A 20 -12.15 3.72 -4.01
CA GLY A 20 -12.11 4.28 -5.34
C GLY A 20 -11.08 3.61 -6.25
N LYS A 21 -10.60 4.35 -7.26
CA LYS A 21 -9.67 3.83 -8.27
C LYS A 21 -8.23 4.25 -8.02
N PRO A 22 -7.25 3.40 -8.38
CA PRO A 22 -5.84 3.80 -8.36
C PRO A 22 -5.56 4.82 -9.47
N ILE A 23 -4.55 5.64 -9.24
CA ILE A 23 -4.06 6.64 -10.19
C ILE A 23 -2.63 6.25 -10.59
N PHE A 24 -2.36 6.25 -11.90
CA PHE A 24 -1.09 5.82 -12.48
C PHE A 24 -0.33 6.92 -13.22
N GLU A 25 -0.95 8.08 -13.42
CA GLU A 25 -0.30 9.22 -14.03
C GLU A 25 0.85 9.71 -13.16
N TRP A 26 2.05 9.75 -13.74
CA TRP A 26 3.29 10.05 -13.03
C TRP A 26 3.24 11.34 -12.20
N ASN A 27 2.64 12.40 -12.74
CA ASN A 27 2.48 13.69 -12.06
C ASN A 27 1.44 13.69 -10.93
N LYS A 28 0.56 12.69 -10.90
CA LYS A 28 -0.41 12.47 -9.82
C LYS A 28 0.06 11.42 -8.80
N ILE A 29 1.05 10.62 -9.15
CA ILE A 29 1.81 9.79 -8.18
C ILE A 29 2.75 10.63 -7.32
N PRO A 30 2.99 11.78 -7.55
CA PRO A 30 3.89 12.86 -7.88
C PRO A 30 5.36 12.38 -8.01
N LEU A 31 5.68 11.72 -9.10
CA LEU A 31 7.06 11.42 -9.47
C LEU A 31 7.75 12.68 -10.02
N LYS A 32 9.06 12.78 -9.88
CA LYS A 32 9.88 13.89 -10.38
C LYS A 32 9.81 14.03 -11.89
N GLU A 33 9.65 12.91 -12.61
CA GLU A 33 9.63 12.85 -14.06
C GLU A 33 8.76 11.70 -14.57
N LYS A 34 8.48 11.70 -15.87
CA LYS A 34 7.69 10.66 -16.52
C LYS A 34 8.49 9.37 -16.67
N LEU A 35 8.14 8.35 -15.89
CA LEU A 35 8.72 7.01 -15.92
C LEU A 35 7.63 5.94 -16.08
N ASP A 36 8.04 4.72 -16.43
CA ASP A 36 7.17 3.56 -16.34
C ASP A 36 6.94 3.22 -14.86
N HIS A 37 5.79 3.61 -14.35
CA HIS A 37 5.40 3.39 -12.96
C HIS A 37 5.37 1.92 -12.53
N LYS A 38 5.42 0.97 -13.49
CA LYS A 38 5.42 -0.48 -13.21
C LYS A 38 6.82 -1.05 -12.99
N ASN A 39 7.87 -0.31 -13.39
CA ASN A 39 9.26 -0.78 -13.42
C ASN A 39 10.22 0.31 -12.93
N ILE A 40 9.96 0.84 -11.74
CA ILE A 40 10.84 1.84 -11.11
C ILE A 40 12.10 1.16 -10.61
N THR A 41 13.25 1.75 -10.94
CA THR A 41 14.54 1.40 -10.36
C THR A 41 15.02 2.55 -9.49
N LEU A 42 15.45 2.23 -8.26
CA LEU A 42 16.05 3.18 -7.32
C LEU A 42 17.46 2.71 -6.96
N GLU A 43 18.39 3.64 -6.90
CA GLU A 43 19.72 3.39 -6.33
C GLU A 43 19.77 3.89 -4.89
N ILE A 44 20.01 2.99 -3.93
CA ILE A 44 20.11 3.30 -2.51
C ILE A 44 21.43 2.75 -1.97
N ASP A 45 22.34 3.61 -1.55
CA ASP A 45 23.66 3.24 -1.01
C ASP A 45 24.47 2.34 -1.96
N GLY A 46 24.44 2.62 -3.27
CA GLY A 46 25.13 1.84 -4.28
C GLY A 46 24.49 0.48 -4.59
N LYS A 47 23.26 0.24 -4.15
CA LYS A 47 22.47 -0.95 -4.48
C LYS A 47 21.23 -0.55 -5.27
N GLU A 48 20.96 -1.31 -6.33
CA GLU A 48 19.75 -1.14 -7.13
C GLU A 48 18.59 -1.92 -6.54
N PHE A 49 17.46 -1.23 -6.41
CA PHE A 49 16.14 -1.81 -6.15
C PHE A 49 15.32 -1.68 -7.42
N THR A 50 15.19 -2.77 -8.15
CA THR A 50 14.50 -2.82 -9.44
C THR A 50 13.06 -3.28 -9.30
N ASP A 51 12.27 -3.13 -10.38
CA ASP A 51 10.92 -3.67 -10.50
C ASP A 51 9.89 -3.05 -9.53
N GLY A 52 10.20 -1.87 -8.98
CA GLY A 52 9.30 -1.11 -8.13
C GLY A 52 8.03 -0.70 -8.88
N PHE A 53 6.87 -0.92 -8.28
CA PHE A 53 5.57 -0.48 -8.82
C PHE A 53 5.08 0.73 -8.05
N SER A 54 4.91 1.87 -8.72
CA SER A 54 4.44 3.09 -8.08
C SER A 54 3.02 3.46 -8.51
N LEU A 55 2.18 3.89 -7.56
CA LEU A 55 0.80 4.33 -7.81
C LEU A 55 0.31 5.23 -6.68
N ASN A 56 -0.85 5.87 -6.91
CA ASN A 56 -1.53 6.67 -5.90
C ASN A 56 -2.94 6.10 -5.64
N VAL A 57 -3.29 5.85 -4.38
CA VAL A 57 -4.62 5.43 -3.93
C VAL A 57 -5.26 6.44 -2.98
N GLY A 58 -4.86 7.71 -3.10
CA GLY A 58 -5.17 8.84 -2.22
C GLY A 58 -3.91 9.42 -1.58
N ASN A 59 -2.83 8.65 -1.58
CA ASN A 59 -1.45 9.00 -1.26
C ASN A 59 -0.51 8.14 -2.12
N PRO A 60 0.75 8.59 -2.35
CA PRO A 60 1.71 7.88 -3.18
C PRO A 60 2.29 6.65 -2.47
N HIS A 61 2.48 5.58 -3.24
CA HIS A 61 3.09 4.34 -2.80
C HIS A 61 4.10 3.83 -3.81
N ILE A 62 5.18 3.20 -3.32
CA ILE A 62 6.05 2.32 -4.10
C ILE A 62 6.09 0.94 -3.45
N ILE A 63 5.94 -0.10 -4.27
CA ILE A 63 5.88 -1.49 -3.85
C ILE A 63 7.00 -2.28 -4.54
N PHE A 64 7.78 -3.01 -3.76
CA PHE A 64 8.77 -3.97 -4.25
C PHE A 64 8.32 -5.38 -3.89
N PHE A 65 8.14 -6.24 -4.91
CA PHE A 65 7.83 -7.65 -4.68
C PHE A 65 9.11 -8.43 -4.46
N VAL A 66 9.22 -9.08 -3.29
CA VAL A 66 10.43 -9.76 -2.82
C VAL A 66 10.12 -11.16 -2.30
N LYS A 67 11.15 -12.01 -2.17
CA LYS A 67 10.99 -13.38 -1.64
C LYS A 67 10.68 -13.40 -0.14
N ASP A 68 11.20 -12.45 0.62
CA ASP A 68 11.00 -12.31 2.06
C ASP A 68 10.99 -10.82 2.40
N CYS A 69 9.82 -10.30 2.79
CA CYS A 69 9.62 -8.88 3.04
C CYS A 69 10.25 -8.40 4.36
N PHE A 70 10.53 -9.31 5.30
CA PHE A 70 11.17 -8.98 6.58
C PHE A 70 12.69 -9.05 6.55
N LYS A 71 13.29 -9.58 5.47
CA LYS A 71 14.73 -9.57 5.27
C LYS A 71 15.30 -8.15 5.07
N TYR A 72 14.46 -7.20 4.70
CA TYR A 72 14.82 -5.81 4.47
C TYR A 72 14.53 -4.98 5.72
N ASP A 73 15.57 -4.39 6.32
CA ASP A 73 15.39 -3.48 7.45
C ASP A 73 14.79 -2.14 6.98
N LEU A 74 13.47 -2.03 7.08
CA LEU A 74 12.76 -0.82 6.69
C LEU A 74 13.01 0.38 7.60
N LYS A 75 13.55 0.19 8.82
CA LYS A 75 13.99 1.33 9.64
C LYS A 75 15.18 2.05 9.02
N ILE A 76 16.00 1.33 8.25
CA ILE A 76 17.14 1.87 7.51
C ILE A 76 16.74 2.27 6.08
N LEU A 77 16.09 1.38 5.35
CA LEU A 77 15.76 1.60 3.93
C LEU A 77 14.56 2.52 3.73
N GLY A 78 13.57 2.44 4.62
CA GLY A 78 12.33 3.22 4.51
C GLY A 78 12.56 4.72 4.36
N PRO A 79 13.33 5.37 5.28
CA PRO A 79 13.62 6.80 5.15
C PRO A 79 14.36 7.18 3.87
N LYS A 80 15.27 6.30 3.39
CA LYS A 80 16.06 6.56 2.19
C LYS A 80 15.20 6.51 0.93
N ILE A 81 14.29 5.52 0.85
CA ILE A 81 13.36 5.39 -0.27
C ILE A 81 12.27 6.47 -0.19
N GLU A 82 11.70 6.73 0.99
CA GLU A 82 10.71 7.78 1.21
C GLU A 82 11.20 9.14 0.68
N ASN A 83 12.47 9.49 0.98
CA ASN A 83 13.07 10.77 0.64
C ASN A 83 13.92 10.73 -0.64
N HIS A 84 13.82 9.66 -1.45
CA HIS A 84 14.55 9.56 -2.70
C HIS A 84 14.11 10.68 -3.65
N GLU A 85 15.04 11.25 -4.42
CA GLU A 85 14.81 12.40 -5.31
C GLU A 85 13.69 12.19 -6.33
N LEU A 86 13.39 10.94 -6.69
CA LEU A 86 12.28 10.58 -7.57
C LEU A 86 10.91 10.94 -6.96
N PHE A 87 10.81 11.04 -5.64
CA PHE A 87 9.57 11.32 -4.91
C PHE A 87 9.63 12.69 -4.21
N PRO A 88 9.48 13.82 -4.93
CA PRO A 88 9.59 15.16 -4.34
C PRO A 88 8.58 15.43 -3.21
N GLU A 89 7.42 14.76 -3.24
CA GLU A 89 6.42 14.80 -2.17
C GLU A 89 6.51 13.61 -1.21
N LYS A 90 7.63 12.86 -1.27
CA LYS A 90 7.84 11.61 -0.52
C LYS A 90 6.83 10.51 -0.89
N THR A 91 7.08 9.28 -0.45
CA THR A 91 6.22 8.13 -0.76
C THR A 91 6.14 7.15 0.41
N ASN A 92 5.05 6.37 0.47
CA ASN A 92 4.97 5.19 1.32
C ASN A 92 5.71 4.04 0.63
N VAL A 93 6.41 3.22 1.40
CA VAL A 93 7.25 2.13 0.89
C VAL A 93 6.74 0.80 1.39
N THR A 94 6.55 -0.16 0.50
CA THR A 94 6.11 -1.51 0.86
C THR A 94 7.04 -2.54 0.23
N PHE A 95 7.58 -3.43 1.07
CA PHE A 95 8.12 -4.70 0.61
C PHE A 95 7.06 -5.78 0.78
N ALA A 96 6.73 -6.47 -0.33
CA ALA A 96 5.62 -7.41 -0.41
C ALA A 96 6.09 -8.80 -0.83
N GLN A 97 5.69 -9.82 -0.08
CA GLN A 97 5.97 -11.22 -0.36
C GLN A 97 4.70 -11.91 -0.83
N ILE A 98 4.73 -12.45 -2.05
CA ILE A 98 3.62 -13.23 -2.60
C ILE A 98 3.66 -14.62 -1.97
N ASN A 99 2.69 -14.95 -1.12
CA ASN A 99 2.59 -16.29 -0.52
C ASN A 99 1.87 -17.27 -1.46
N ASN A 100 0.81 -16.78 -2.13
CA ASN A 100 0.06 -17.51 -3.17
C ASN A 100 -0.83 -16.52 -3.95
N LYS A 101 -1.70 -17.04 -4.83
CA LYS A 101 -2.57 -16.22 -5.69
C LYS A 101 -3.61 -15.38 -4.94
N ASN A 102 -3.85 -15.60 -3.66
CA ASN A 102 -4.84 -14.88 -2.86
C ASN A 102 -4.26 -14.29 -1.55
N ASN A 103 -2.97 -14.45 -1.28
CA ASN A 103 -2.36 -14.00 -0.02
C ASN A 103 -1.00 -13.36 -0.25
N ILE A 104 -0.81 -12.17 0.32
CA ILE A 104 0.44 -11.41 0.32
C ILE A 104 0.79 -11.04 1.75
N THR A 105 2.06 -11.17 2.14
CA THR A 105 2.59 -10.60 3.39
C THR A 105 3.33 -9.32 3.08
N VAL A 106 3.16 -8.28 3.90
CA VAL A 106 3.77 -6.96 3.67
C VAL A 106 4.52 -6.46 4.89
N ASN A 107 5.58 -5.71 4.63
CA ASN A 107 6.31 -4.88 5.58
C ASN A 107 6.26 -3.44 5.06
N VAL A 108 5.80 -2.47 5.88
CA VAL A 108 5.41 -1.14 5.43
C VAL A 108 6.11 -0.04 6.21
N TRP A 109 6.66 0.92 5.46
CA TRP A 109 7.11 2.20 5.96
C TRP A 109 6.17 3.29 5.46
N GLU A 110 5.45 3.95 6.35
CA GLU A 110 4.52 5.01 5.99
C GLU A 110 5.19 6.37 5.96
N ARG A 111 4.89 7.13 4.93
CA ARG A 111 5.36 8.50 4.72
C ARG A 111 5.05 9.39 5.94
N GLY A 112 6.10 9.88 6.59
CA GLY A 112 6.00 10.75 7.77
C GLY A 112 5.65 10.06 9.09
N ALA A 113 5.33 8.75 9.08
CA ALA A 113 4.99 7.99 10.29
C ALA A 113 6.03 6.91 10.63
N GLY A 114 6.74 6.40 9.63
CA GLY A 114 7.75 5.37 9.82
C GLY A 114 7.24 3.94 9.67
N LEU A 115 7.91 2.99 10.33
CA LEU A 115 7.52 1.58 10.30
C LEU A 115 6.20 1.39 11.05
N THR A 116 5.17 0.91 10.35
CA THR A 116 3.84 0.69 10.92
C THR A 116 3.42 -0.77 10.82
N LYS A 117 2.56 -1.20 11.73
CA LYS A 117 2.09 -2.60 11.83
C LYS A 117 0.86 -2.88 10.98
N ALA A 118 0.19 -1.85 10.48
CA ALA A 118 -0.96 -1.94 9.57
C ALA A 118 -1.16 -0.62 8.84
N CYS A 119 -1.49 -0.69 7.53
CA CYS A 119 -1.78 0.47 6.70
C CYS A 119 -2.79 0.10 5.60
N GLY A 120 -4.00 0.68 5.67
CA GLY A 120 -5.07 0.38 4.73
C GLY A 120 -4.73 0.76 3.28
N THR A 121 -4.12 1.94 3.06
CA THR A 121 -3.73 2.38 1.71
C THR A 121 -2.57 1.57 1.14
N ALA A 122 -1.61 1.12 1.97
CA ALA A 122 -0.55 0.21 1.54
C ALA A 122 -1.11 -1.16 1.13
N ALA A 123 -2.13 -1.69 1.86
CA ALA A 123 -2.83 -2.91 1.45
C ALA A 123 -3.48 -2.75 0.07
N CYS A 124 -4.23 -1.66 -0.15
CA CYS A 124 -4.87 -1.35 -1.42
C CYS A 124 -3.85 -1.23 -2.56
N ALA A 125 -2.79 -0.44 -2.36
CA ALA A 125 -1.74 -0.22 -3.35
C ALA A 125 -1.01 -1.52 -3.72
N THR A 126 -0.67 -2.34 -2.72
CA THR A 126 -0.01 -3.64 -2.93
C THR A 126 -0.89 -4.62 -3.71
N ALA A 127 -2.19 -4.71 -3.35
CA ALA A 127 -3.13 -5.58 -4.03
C ALA A 127 -3.29 -5.18 -5.51
N VAL A 128 -3.44 -3.88 -5.80
CA VAL A 128 -3.52 -3.35 -7.17
C VAL A 128 -2.25 -3.66 -7.97
N ALA A 129 -1.08 -3.39 -7.40
CA ALA A 129 0.20 -3.66 -8.07
C ALA A 129 0.37 -5.16 -8.39
N ALA A 130 0.05 -6.05 -7.44
CA ALA A 130 0.13 -7.50 -7.61
C ALA A 130 -0.86 -8.01 -8.68
N PHE A 131 -2.09 -7.48 -8.68
CA PHE A 131 -3.11 -7.83 -9.67
C PHE A 131 -2.69 -7.41 -11.10
N ILE A 132 -2.23 -6.17 -11.27
CA ILE A 132 -1.78 -5.66 -12.57
C ILE A 132 -0.56 -6.41 -13.09
N LYS A 133 0.40 -6.75 -12.21
CA LYS A 133 1.54 -7.62 -12.56
C LYS A 133 1.15 -9.10 -12.74
N LYS A 134 -0.13 -9.48 -12.62
CA LYS A 134 -0.65 -10.86 -12.73
C LYS A 134 -0.02 -11.85 -11.73
N LEU A 135 0.48 -11.34 -10.61
CA LEU A 135 1.05 -12.14 -9.54
C LEU A 135 -0.04 -12.82 -8.71
N THR A 136 -1.20 -12.17 -8.58
CA THR A 136 -2.35 -12.64 -7.78
C THR A 136 -3.66 -12.55 -8.56
N LYS A 137 -4.75 -13.06 -7.93
CA LYS A 137 -6.12 -12.81 -8.34
C LYS A 137 -6.55 -11.41 -7.89
N ASN A 138 -7.82 -11.07 -8.12
CA ASN A 138 -8.42 -9.77 -7.77
C ASN A 138 -9.08 -9.73 -6.37
N ASP A 139 -9.06 -10.83 -5.63
CA ASP A 139 -9.54 -10.95 -4.25
C ASP A 139 -8.40 -11.51 -3.40
N ILE A 140 -7.83 -10.65 -2.55
CA ILE A 140 -6.50 -10.83 -1.96
C ILE A 140 -6.53 -10.46 -0.48
N ASN A 141 -5.99 -11.33 0.35
CA ASN A 141 -5.70 -11.03 1.75
C ASN A 141 -4.30 -10.46 1.88
N ILE A 142 -4.19 -9.26 2.41
CA ILE A 142 -2.92 -8.60 2.73
C ILE A 142 -2.67 -8.78 4.22
N LYS A 143 -1.60 -9.52 4.55
CA LYS A 143 -1.20 -9.83 5.92
C LYS A 143 -0.13 -8.87 6.38
N PHE A 144 -0.36 -8.22 7.51
CA PHE A 144 0.58 -7.42 8.29
C PHE A 144 1.08 -8.20 9.50
N GLU A 145 1.95 -7.60 10.29
CA GLU A 145 2.42 -8.18 11.56
C GLU A 145 1.25 -8.42 12.54
N GLU A 146 0.31 -7.48 12.64
CA GLU A 146 -0.80 -7.49 13.61
C GLU A 146 -2.19 -7.62 12.96
N GLY A 147 -2.33 -8.42 11.92
CA GLY A 147 -3.64 -8.68 11.32
C GLY A 147 -3.64 -8.73 9.81
N SER A 148 -4.82 -8.72 9.23
CA SER A 148 -4.98 -8.76 7.78
C SER A 148 -6.16 -7.93 7.32
N LEU A 149 -6.07 -7.45 6.06
CA LEU A 149 -7.15 -6.79 5.34
C LEU A 149 -7.44 -7.58 4.06
N ASN A 150 -8.71 -7.73 3.74
CA ASN A 150 -9.11 -8.27 2.45
C ASN A 150 -9.31 -7.11 1.46
N ILE A 151 -8.70 -7.22 0.29
CA ILE A 151 -8.81 -6.24 -0.80
C ILE A 151 -9.39 -6.94 -2.01
N LYS A 152 -10.50 -6.41 -2.49
CA LYS A 152 -11.13 -6.85 -3.74
C LYS A 152 -11.05 -5.74 -4.78
N ILE A 153 -10.71 -6.11 -6.02
CA ILE A 153 -10.58 -5.20 -7.16
C ILE A 153 -11.57 -5.66 -8.22
N ASP A 154 -12.44 -4.77 -8.70
CA ASP A 154 -13.37 -5.09 -9.77
C ASP A 154 -12.75 -4.87 -11.17
N GLU A 155 -13.49 -5.19 -12.22
CA GLU A 155 -13.07 -5.06 -13.62
C GLU A 155 -12.77 -3.61 -14.03
N SER A 156 -13.36 -2.63 -13.34
CA SER A 156 -13.13 -1.20 -13.53
C SER A 156 -12.02 -0.62 -12.66
N LEU A 157 -11.27 -1.48 -11.93
CA LEU A 157 -10.24 -1.15 -10.96
C LEU A 157 -10.77 -0.37 -9.73
N ASN A 158 -12.06 -0.46 -9.39
CA ASN A 158 -12.50 0.02 -8.10
C ASN A 158 -11.97 -0.90 -6.99
N ILE A 159 -11.49 -0.29 -5.92
CA ILE A 159 -10.86 -0.98 -4.80
C ILE A 159 -11.83 -1.02 -3.64
N PHE A 160 -12.09 -2.21 -3.12
CA PHE A 160 -12.89 -2.45 -1.93
C PHE A 160 -11.99 -3.05 -0.86
N MET A 161 -11.88 -2.36 0.27
CA MET A 161 -11.10 -2.81 1.43
C MET A 161 -12.05 -3.28 2.51
N ARG A 162 -11.88 -4.50 3.00
CA ARG A 162 -12.64 -5.07 4.12
C ARG A 162 -11.70 -5.42 5.26
N GLY A 163 -12.11 -5.09 6.47
CA GLY A 163 -11.36 -5.46 7.67
C GLY A 163 -12.18 -5.35 8.94
N PRO A 164 -11.65 -5.90 10.04
CA PRO A 164 -12.30 -5.85 11.34
C PRO A 164 -12.29 -4.43 11.91
N VAL A 165 -13.30 -4.11 12.69
CA VAL A 165 -13.40 -2.89 13.48
C VAL A 165 -13.66 -3.23 14.95
N SER A 166 -13.13 -2.42 15.86
CA SER A 166 -13.45 -2.52 17.28
C SER A 166 -14.83 -1.93 17.57
N GLY A 167 -15.46 -2.37 18.65
CA GLY A 167 -16.70 -1.73 19.12
C GLY A 167 -16.49 -0.25 19.45
N ILE A 168 -17.57 0.53 19.37
CA ILE A 168 -17.59 1.95 19.71
C ILE A 168 -17.24 2.11 21.19
N LYS A 169 -16.22 2.92 21.50
CA LYS A 169 -15.85 3.29 22.86
C LYS A 169 -16.09 4.78 23.07
N HIS A 170 -16.81 5.13 24.11
CA HIS A 170 -16.93 6.53 24.52
C HIS A 170 -15.66 6.91 25.32
N THR A 171 -14.96 7.95 24.89
CA THR A 171 -13.78 8.48 25.58
C THR A 171 -13.98 9.97 25.81
N LYS A 172 -13.68 10.45 27.02
CA LYS A 172 -13.56 11.89 27.29
C LYS A 172 -12.14 12.30 26.96
N LEU A 173 -11.99 13.28 26.10
CA LEU A 173 -10.73 13.96 25.85
C LEU A 173 -10.73 15.28 26.63
N GLU A 174 -9.79 15.45 27.53
CA GLU A 174 -9.50 16.76 28.10
C GLU A 174 -8.56 17.47 27.12
N ILE A 175 -9.00 18.63 26.60
CA ILE A 175 -8.25 19.48 25.65
C ILE A 175 -7.64 20.62 26.42
#